data_e767257bb015fc30b5d5b05bf7462ade
#
_entry.id   e767257bb015fc30b5d5b05bf7462ade
#
_cell.length_a   1.000
_cell.length_b   1.000
_cell.length_c   1.000
_cell.angle_alpha   90.00
_cell.angle_beta   90.00
_cell.angle_gamma   90.00
#
_symmetry.space_group_name_H-M   'P 1'
#
loop_
_entity.id
_entity.type
_entity.pdbx_description
1 polymer ?
#
loop_
_entity_poly.entity_id
_entity_poly.type
_entity_poly.pdbx_seq_one_letter_code
_entity_poly.pdbx_strand_id
1 'polypeptide(L)'
;MKRVFVLLIVLIGFGVIAQASLRITDFQSAIVLEQSGKLKVTETIGVTFFSPHHGIERWIPVSYRRPTGERITIGLKVTGVTLDERSVPYTVRSRGGSVYIRIGDPDLTITGDHTYTISYTVSRALLFHEDYIQLYWNVTGNEWSIPIDHATAVLTLPSGIDPAHVSTTSYVGYQGSTTRGAPAQLDPQGRLVFTADALTPGEGLTIDVSIPRDEAGIAAPTAGERMMWFLSANKYAFLPPLTLIGMFLLWFKVGKDPAKGTIAPRFSPPKDVHPGEAGILIDDRADLRDITAMVIGLAVAGYIKIKEIQAEETGMLEQVKKLFGRSGPVDYEFVKLREPDDKLTRAEKRLMNAIFDSTHPESRTLSSLENEFYQHLPQIKADLYSELIKKGYYPHNPERVRGFYAVLGMMIIGFGIFLGIFAASFYLGIAVGLCGLIVLAFSPIMPRKTKKGVEVYRDLLGLSEYIRRAEVKQMEFHDAPEKNPKLFSKLLPYAMAFNLTRIWTKQFEGLLQEPPDWYVGASPVFHGHLFYLSMMNLSNGMERTFVSAPRTSGGGKSAWGGGASFGGGFSGGGFGGGGGGGW
;
A
#
# COMPACT_ATOMS: atom_id res chain seq x y z
N MET A 1 37.93 -67.07 -27.75
CA MET A 1 38.41 -67.09 -26.34
C MET A 1 39.30 -65.87 -26.16
N LYS A 2 38.74 -64.74 -25.67
CA LYS A 2 39.49 -63.54 -25.37
C LYS A 2 39.40 -63.31 -23.85
N ARG A 3 40.53 -63.39 -23.18
CA ARG A 3 40.69 -63.16 -21.75
C ARG A 3 40.65 -61.64 -21.51
N VAL A 4 39.67 -61.16 -20.75
CA VAL A 4 39.61 -59.79 -20.26
C VAL A 4 40.38 -59.77 -18.91
N PHE A 5 41.45 -59.00 -18.91
CA PHE A 5 42.19 -58.66 -17.68
C PHE A 5 41.50 -57.50 -17.03
N VAL A 6 40.87 -57.69 -15.86
CA VAL A 6 40.35 -56.61 -15.03
C VAL A 6 41.49 -56.15 -14.11
N LEU A 7 41.98 -54.94 -14.39
CA LEU A 7 42.99 -54.28 -13.53
C LEU A 7 42.22 -53.56 -12.39
N LEU A 8 42.28 -54.12 -11.19
CA LEU A 8 41.71 -53.51 -10.00
C LEU A 8 42.73 -52.48 -9.47
N ILE A 9 42.47 -51.18 -9.79
CA ILE A 9 43.23 -50.07 -9.21
C ILE A 9 42.64 -49.80 -7.82
N VAL A 10 43.33 -50.22 -6.78
CA VAL A 10 43.07 -49.83 -5.40
C VAL A 10 43.58 -48.40 -5.21
N LEU A 11 42.68 -47.41 -5.34
CA LEU A 11 42.93 -46.03 -4.93
C LEU A 11 42.97 -46.00 -3.38
N ILE A 12 44.16 -46.11 -2.81
CA ILE A 12 44.39 -45.72 -1.41
C ILE A 12 44.30 -44.21 -1.38
N GLY A 13 43.12 -43.70 -1.04
CA GLY A 13 42.92 -42.31 -0.73
C GLY A 13 43.67 -41.97 0.55
N PHE A 14 44.88 -41.44 0.44
CA PHE A 14 45.48 -40.67 1.52
C PHE A 14 44.59 -39.44 1.70
N GLY A 15 43.65 -39.49 2.65
CA GLY A 15 43.00 -38.30 3.17
C GLY A 15 44.09 -37.43 3.79
N VAL A 16 44.52 -36.42 3.04
CA VAL A 16 45.26 -35.32 3.64
C VAL A 16 44.27 -34.67 4.60
N ILE A 17 44.43 -35.01 5.90
CA ILE A 17 43.76 -34.23 6.95
C ILE A 17 44.39 -32.86 6.83
N ALA A 18 43.66 -31.92 6.22
CA ALA A 18 44.04 -30.51 6.19
C ALA A 18 44.08 -30.05 7.66
N GLN A 19 45.25 -30.01 8.22
CA GLN A 19 45.47 -29.48 9.57
C GLN A 19 45.09 -28.00 9.52
N ALA A 20 44.16 -27.58 10.37
CA ALA A 20 43.75 -26.17 10.44
C ALA A 20 45.01 -25.31 10.64
N SER A 21 45.18 -24.25 9.88
CA SER A 21 46.36 -23.36 9.95
C SER A 21 46.43 -22.58 11.26
N LEU A 22 45.32 -22.54 12.02
CA LEU A 22 45.22 -21.97 13.36
C LEU A 22 44.06 -22.62 14.12
N ARG A 23 44.09 -22.47 15.46
CA ARG A 23 43.12 -23.04 16.40
C ARG A 23 42.90 -22.07 17.55
N ILE A 24 41.68 -21.91 18.02
CA ILE A 24 41.40 -21.19 19.26
C ILE A 24 41.48 -22.21 20.40
N THR A 25 42.42 -22.00 21.29
CA THR A 25 42.62 -22.88 22.46
C THR A 25 41.70 -22.50 23.61
N ASP A 26 41.45 -21.21 23.77
CA ASP A 26 40.56 -20.68 24.82
C ASP A 26 39.86 -19.42 24.34
N PHE A 27 38.55 -19.36 24.53
CA PHE A 27 37.72 -18.21 24.23
C PHE A 27 36.98 -17.77 25.50
N GLN A 28 37.47 -16.74 26.16
CA GLN A 28 36.84 -16.20 27.35
C GLN A 28 36.10 -14.92 27.03
N SER A 29 34.84 -14.79 27.49
CA SER A 29 34.03 -13.57 27.37
C SER A 29 33.57 -13.10 28.74
N ALA A 30 34.19 -12.05 29.26
CA ALA A 30 33.74 -11.38 30.47
C ALA A 30 32.70 -10.31 30.09
N ILE A 31 31.45 -10.49 30.54
CA ILE A 31 30.31 -9.64 30.26
C ILE A 31 29.85 -8.96 31.56
N VAL A 32 29.87 -7.66 31.61
CA VAL A 32 29.34 -6.89 32.73
C VAL A 32 28.07 -6.19 32.28
N LEU A 33 26.93 -6.56 32.87
CA LEU A 33 25.67 -5.87 32.68
C LEU A 33 25.62 -4.68 33.66
N GLU A 34 25.57 -3.47 33.09
CA GLU A 34 25.46 -2.24 33.89
C GLU A 34 23.99 -1.92 34.23
N GLN A 35 23.78 -1.17 35.30
CA GLN A 35 22.44 -0.64 35.69
C GLN A 35 21.79 0.22 34.56
N SER A 36 22.60 0.77 33.68
CA SER A 36 22.15 1.50 32.48
C SER A 36 21.56 0.60 31.38
N GLY A 37 21.61 -0.73 31.54
CA GLY A 37 21.24 -1.71 30.52
C GLY A 37 22.29 -1.87 29.40
N LYS A 38 23.47 -1.27 29.55
CA LYS A 38 24.61 -1.49 28.63
C LYS A 38 25.42 -2.70 29.07
N LEU A 39 26.04 -3.34 28.10
CA LEU A 39 27.03 -4.38 28.35
C LEU A 39 28.43 -3.81 28.14
N LYS A 40 29.34 -4.13 29.04
CA LYS A 40 30.79 -4.06 28.82
C LYS A 40 31.26 -5.49 28.58
N VAL A 41 31.85 -5.73 27.44
CA VAL A 41 32.33 -7.07 27.06
C VAL A 41 33.83 -7.00 26.82
N THR A 42 34.54 -7.98 27.40
CA THR A 42 35.95 -8.19 27.12
C THR A 42 36.10 -9.64 26.68
N GLU A 43 36.46 -9.85 25.42
CA GLU A 43 36.79 -11.14 24.85
C GLU A 43 38.31 -11.35 24.97
N THR A 44 38.74 -12.46 25.55
CA THR A 44 40.14 -12.91 25.58
C THR A 44 40.22 -14.19 24.78
N ILE A 45 40.93 -14.16 23.66
CA ILE A 45 40.98 -15.23 22.66
C ILE A 45 42.43 -15.75 22.54
N GLY A 46 42.70 -16.93 23.10
CA GLY A 46 43.96 -17.66 22.92
C GLY A 46 43.96 -18.39 21.59
N VAL A 47 44.97 -18.12 20.76
CA VAL A 47 45.10 -18.69 19.41
C VAL A 47 46.47 -19.31 19.21
N THR A 48 46.50 -20.54 18.73
CA THR A 48 47.74 -21.18 18.25
C THR A 48 47.80 -21.11 16.72
N PHE A 49 48.82 -20.45 16.19
CA PHE A 49 49.12 -20.36 14.76
C PHE A 49 50.12 -21.45 14.35
N PHE A 50 49.70 -22.42 13.56
CA PHE A 50 50.55 -23.48 13.03
C PHE A 50 51.31 -23.07 11.75
N SER A 51 50.90 -21.95 11.15
CA SER A 51 51.56 -21.32 9.99
C SER A 51 51.58 -19.82 10.15
N PRO A 52 52.45 -19.06 9.42
CA PRO A 52 52.54 -17.62 9.52
C PRO A 52 51.21 -16.93 9.13
N HIS A 53 50.73 -16.02 9.98
CA HIS A 53 49.57 -15.18 9.78
C HIS A 53 49.88 -13.73 10.22
N HIS A 54 49.18 -12.74 9.66
CA HIS A 54 49.34 -11.34 10.11
C HIS A 54 48.56 -11.04 11.38
N GLY A 55 47.57 -11.90 11.73
CA GLY A 55 46.72 -11.74 12.92
C GLY A 55 45.36 -12.39 12.76
N ILE A 56 44.35 -11.87 13.48
CA ILE A 56 42.98 -12.37 13.41
C ILE A 56 41.99 -11.28 12.95
N GLU A 57 40.92 -11.72 12.34
CA GLU A 57 39.69 -10.90 12.14
C GLU A 57 38.60 -11.41 13.09
N ARG A 58 37.89 -10.49 13.73
CA ARG A 58 36.71 -10.75 14.52
C ARG A 58 35.57 -9.90 13.97
N TRP A 59 34.43 -10.47 13.61
CA TRP A 59 33.26 -9.71 13.25
C TRP A 59 32.08 -10.05 14.15
N ILE A 60 31.33 -9.01 14.55
CA ILE A 60 30.18 -9.09 15.46
C ILE A 60 28.98 -8.46 14.77
N PRO A 61 27.90 -9.22 14.54
CA PRO A 61 26.66 -8.66 14.01
C PRO A 61 26.08 -7.58 14.91
N VAL A 62 25.62 -6.50 14.30
CA VAL A 62 24.95 -5.38 15.00
C VAL A 62 23.58 -5.08 14.43
N SER A 63 23.18 -5.77 13.35
CA SER A 63 21.88 -5.63 12.71
C SER A 63 21.24 -6.99 12.52
N TYR A 64 20.10 -7.17 13.15
CA TYR A 64 19.36 -8.43 13.19
C TYR A 64 18.01 -8.22 12.51
N ARG A 65 17.47 -9.28 11.91
CA ARG A 65 16.16 -9.29 11.29
C ARG A 65 15.25 -10.25 12.07
N ARG A 66 14.16 -9.71 12.62
CA ARG A 66 13.12 -10.56 13.24
C ARG A 66 12.37 -11.37 12.18
N PRO A 67 11.68 -12.46 12.56
CA PRO A 67 10.80 -13.20 11.65
C PRO A 67 9.71 -12.32 11.00
N THR A 68 9.28 -11.26 11.69
CA THR A 68 8.38 -10.22 11.16
C THR A 68 8.99 -9.36 10.06
N GLY A 69 10.31 -9.52 9.77
CA GLY A 69 11.06 -8.71 8.83
C GLY A 69 11.61 -7.41 9.40
N GLU A 70 11.24 -7.03 10.63
CA GLU A 70 11.73 -5.85 11.33
C GLU A 70 13.24 -5.92 11.55
N ARG A 71 13.94 -4.83 11.27
CA ARG A 71 15.37 -4.70 11.54
C ARG A 71 15.60 -4.08 12.91
N ILE A 72 16.34 -4.79 13.76
CA ILE A 72 16.84 -4.30 15.05
C ILE A 72 18.33 -4.02 14.91
N THR A 73 18.80 -2.94 15.50
CA THR A 73 20.21 -2.60 15.52
C THR A 73 20.66 -2.37 16.95
N ILE A 74 21.69 -3.12 17.39
CA ILE A 74 22.40 -2.84 18.64
C ILE A 74 23.51 -1.80 18.38
N GLY A 75 23.87 -1.02 19.40
CA GLY A 75 25.03 -0.13 19.33
C GLY A 75 26.26 -0.89 19.84
N LEU A 76 27.32 -1.03 19.05
CA LEU A 76 28.58 -1.61 19.46
C LEU A 76 29.71 -0.60 19.22
N LYS A 77 30.54 -0.39 20.25
CA LYS A 77 31.71 0.49 20.18
C LYS A 77 32.93 -0.24 20.76
N VAL A 78 33.92 -0.53 19.94
CA VAL A 78 35.19 -1.06 20.36
C VAL A 78 35.92 0.00 21.19
N THR A 79 36.46 -0.39 22.35
CA THR A 79 37.11 0.51 23.31
C THR A 79 38.59 0.24 23.45
N GLY A 80 39.05 -1.00 23.15
CA GLY A 80 40.45 -1.35 23.19
C GLY A 80 40.73 -2.72 22.56
N VAL A 81 41.93 -2.89 22.03
CA VAL A 81 42.42 -4.15 21.49
C VAL A 81 43.89 -4.29 21.87
N THR A 82 44.28 -5.47 22.38
CA THR A 82 45.67 -5.82 22.68
C THR A 82 46.03 -7.21 22.15
N LEU A 83 47.31 -7.44 21.93
CA LEU A 83 47.93 -8.75 21.62
C LEU A 83 49.01 -8.98 22.65
N ASP A 84 48.95 -10.10 23.37
CA ASP A 84 49.89 -10.46 24.44
C ASP A 84 50.08 -9.28 25.44
N GLU A 85 48.95 -8.69 25.86
CA GLU A 85 48.89 -7.54 26.77
C GLU A 85 49.49 -6.23 26.21
N ARG A 86 49.97 -6.23 24.96
CA ARG A 86 50.59 -5.05 24.31
C ARG A 86 49.61 -4.43 23.29
N SER A 87 49.79 -3.13 23.08
CA SER A 87 49.05 -2.45 22.01
C SER A 87 49.45 -3.01 20.65
N VAL A 88 48.46 -3.29 19.81
CA VAL A 88 48.63 -3.84 18.46
C VAL A 88 47.84 -2.94 17.45
N PRO A 89 48.33 -2.78 16.22
CA PRO A 89 47.56 -2.16 15.18
C PRO A 89 46.23 -2.90 14.94
N TYR A 90 45.12 -2.15 14.86
CA TYR A 90 43.84 -2.73 14.49
C TYR A 90 43.00 -1.75 13.69
N THR A 91 42.08 -2.26 12.90
CA THR A 91 41.09 -1.44 12.15
C THR A 91 39.69 -1.92 12.47
N VAL A 92 38.75 -0.95 12.63
CA VAL A 92 37.33 -1.22 12.84
C VAL A 92 36.54 -0.71 11.65
N ARG A 93 35.75 -1.58 11.02
CA ARG A 93 34.91 -1.24 9.87
C ARG A 93 33.50 -1.79 10.07
N SER A 94 32.47 -1.00 9.71
CA SER A 94 31.09 -1.49 9.67
C SER A 94 30.72 -1.86 8.23
N ARG A 95 30.33 -3.10 8.01
CA ARG A 95 29.92 -3.61 6.69
C ARG A 95 28.86 -4.68 6.84
N GLY A 96 27.82 -4.66 5.96
CA GLY A 96 26.82 -5.73 5.90
C GLY A 96 25.98 -5.92 7.17
N GLY A 97 25.96 -4.95 8.09
CA GLY A 97 25.25 -5.09 9.37
C GLY A 97 26.10 -5.71 10.48
N SER A 98 27.42 -5.83 10.29
CA SER A 98 28.40 -6.30 11.28
C SER A 98 29.52 -5.30 11.47
N VAL A 99 30.15 -5.32 12.65
CA VAL A 99 31.39 -4.62 12.96
C VAL A 99 32.53 -5.60 12.77
N TYR A 100 33.46 -5.30 11.87
CA TYR A 100 34.68 -6.07 11.58
C TYR A 100 35.85 -5.40 12.28
N ILE A 101 36.59 -6.22 13.05
CA ILE A 101 37.80 -5.82 13.79
C ILE A 101 38.92 -6.66 13.23
N ARG A 102 39.81 -6.06 12.44
CA ARG A 102 41.02 -6.71 11.93
C ARG A 102 42.16 -6.30 12.82
N ILE A 103 42.86 -7.29 13.41
CA ILE A 103 43.91 -7.11 14.44
C ILE A 103 45.20 -7.72 13.92
N GLY A 104 46.26 -6.93 13.90
CA GLY A 104 47.59 -7.34 13.45
C GLY A 104 48.24 -6.31 12.52
N ASP A 105 49.49 -6.56 12.17
CA ASP A 105 50.31 -5.74 11.31
C ASP A 105 50.42 -6.41 9.93
N PRO A 106 50.08 -5.73 8.82
CA PRO A 106 50.17 -6.31 7.48
C PRO A 106 51.59 -6.64 7.03
N ASP A 107 52.58 -6.01 7.65
CA ASP A 107 54.00 -6.20 7.30
C ASP A 107 54.69 -7.24 8.17
N LEU A 108 54.03 -7.74 9.22
CA LEU A 108 54.57 -8.73 10.16
C LEU A 108 53.72 -10.00 10.19
N THR A 109 54.36 -11.12 10.26
CA THR A 109 53.67 -12.41 10.50
C THR A 109 54.07 -12.98 11.85
N ILE A 110 53.14 -13.69 12.49
CA ILE A 110 53.30 -14.34 13.78
C ILE A 110 52.99 -15.84 13.66
N THR A 111 53.59 -16.65 14.53
CA THR A 111 53.35 -18.09 14.68
C THR A 111 53.43 -18.46 16.16
N GLY A 112 52.85 -19.62 16.55
CA GLY A 112 52.82 -20.06 17.93
C GLY A 112 51.61 -19.54 18.69
N ASP A 113 51.71 -19.49 20.02
CA ASP A 113 50.60 -19.13 20.89
C ASP A 113 50.54 -17.63 21.15
N HIS A 114 49.37 -17.08 20.95
CA HIS A 114 49.12 -15.64 21.13
C HIS A 114 47.76 -15.41 21.77
N THR A 115 47.63 -14.36 22.57
CA THR A 115 46.40 -13.97 23.25
C THR A 115 45.90 -12.60 22.81
N TYR A 116 44.73 -12.54 22.19
CA TYR A 116 44.06 -11.32 21.79
C TYR A 116 43.05 -10.92 22.87
N THR A 117 43.05 -9.64 23.28
CA THR A 117 42.01 -9.09 24.14
C THR A 117 41.27 -7.99 23.40
N ILE A 118 39.95 -8.14 23.26
CA ILE A 118 39.07 -7.20 22.56
C ILE A 118 38.04 -6.68 23.55
N SER A 119 38.06 -5.39 23.85
CA SER A 119 37.11 -4.73 24.75
C SER A 119 36.14 -3.88 23.95
N TYR A 120 34.85 -3.98 24.25
CA TYR A 120 33.81 -3.18 23.59
C TYR A 120 32.59 -2.97 24.49
N THR A 121 31.81 -1.94 24.19
CA THR A 121 30.52 -1.68 24.85
C THR A 121 29.37 -1.94 23.91
N VAL A 122 28.28 -2.49 24.45
CA VAL A 122 27.07 -2.77 23.67
C VAL A 122 25.89 -2.05 24.33
N SER A 123 25.05 -1.44 23.51
CA SER A 123 23.78 -0.86 23.94
C SER A 123 22.63 -1.49 23.17
N ARG A 124 21.45 -1.52 23.76
CA ARG A 124 20.23 -2.08 23.15
C ARG A 124 20.30 -3.61 22.93
N ALA A 125 21.01 -4.34 23.78
CA ALA A 125 21.12 -5.79 23.73
C ALA A 125 20.13 -6.51 24.65
N LEU A 126 19.33 -5.80 25.44
CA LEU A 126 18.33 -6.37 26.34
C LEU A 126 16.95 -6.39 25.67
N LEU A 127 16.23 -7.50 25.89
CA LEU A 127 14.83 -7.67 25.53
C LEU A 127 13.95 -7.47 26.76
N PHE A 128 12.98 -6.56 26.66
CA PHE A 128 12.09 -6.21 27.77
C PHE A 128 10.75 -6.93 27.58
N HIS A 129 10.49 -7.94 28.43
CA HIS A 129 9.22 -8.65 28.51
C HIS A 129 8.35 -8.07 29.64
N GLU A 130 7.14 -8.59 29.82
CA GLU A 130 6.21 -8.09 30.83
C GLU A 130 6.76 -8.32 32.24
N ASP A 131 7.23 -9.55 32.53
CA ASP A 131 7.65 -10.00 33.85
C ASP A 131 9.18 -10.06 34.04
N TYR A 132 9.96 -10.05 32.96
CA TYR A 132 11.42 -10.20 33.03
C TYR A 132 12.15 -9.39 31.95
N ILE A 133 13.44 -9.18 32.18
CA ILE A 133 14.39 -8.64 31.22
C ILE A 133 15.30 -9.78 30.76
N GLN A 134 15.44 -9.96 29.46
CA GLN A 134 16.22 -11.05 28.88
C GLN A 134 17.51 -10.53 28.22
N LEU A 135 18.63 -11.11 28.64
CA LEU A 135 19.88 -11.04 27.90
C LEU A 135 20.05 -12.35 27.12
N TYR A 136 19.76 -12.29 25.82
CA TYR A 136 19.95 -13.41 24.91
C TYR A 136 21.18 -13.11 24.03
N TRP A 137 22.33 -13.71 24.39
CA TRP A 137 23.63 -13.32 23.85
C TRP A 137 24.39 -14.51 23.29
N ASN A 138 24.74 -14.42 22.00
CA ASN A 138 25.62 -15.38 21.36
C ASN A 138 27.08 -14.99 21.68
N VAL A 139 27.73 -15.76 22.51
CA VAL A 139 29.05 -15.47 23.11
C VAL A 139 30.17 -15.57 22.07
N THR A 140 30.35 -16.77 21.50
CA THR A 140 31.45 -17.03 20.57
C THR A 140 31.07 -16.61 19.14
N GLY A 141 29.81 -16.79 18.77
CA GLY A 141 29.34 -16.76 17.39
C GLY A 141 29.40 -18.13 16.71
N ASN A 142 28.71 -18.29 15.61
CA ASN A 142 28.61 -19.53 14.84
C ASN A 142 29.28 -19.43 13.47
N GLU A 143 30.11 -18.42 13.22
CA GLU A 143 30.75 -18.19 11.90
C GLU A 143 32.28 -18.32 11.99
N TRP A 144 32.81 -18.98 13.02
CA TRP A 144 34.22 -19.34 13.08
C TRP A 144 34.50 -20.48 12.12
N SER A 145 35.51 -20.34 11.26
CA SER A 145 35.97 -21.38 10.34
C SER A 145 36.98 -22.36 10.99
N ILE A 146 37.29 -22.14 12.27
CA ILE A 146 38.28 -22.83 13.07
C ILE A 146 37.66 -23.38 14.35
N PRO A 147 38.16 -24.48 14.90
CA PRO A 147 37.64 -25.03 16.16
C PRO A 147 38.00 -24.16 17.36
N ILE A 148 37.17 -24.24 18.41
CA ILE A 148 37.39 -23.63 19.70
C ILE A 148 37.43 -24.75 20.73
N ASP A 149 38.58 -24.93 21.42
CA ASP A 149 38.77 -26.04 22.34
C ASP A 149 37.94 -25.82 23.61
N HIS A 150 38.03 -24.63 24.17
CA HIS A 150 37.31 -24.24 25.38
C HIS A 150 36.71 -22.85 25.24
N ALA A 151 35.44 -22.71 25.58
CA ALA A 151 34.72 -21.43 25.58
C ALA A 151 34.12 -21.19 26.96
N THR A 152 34.38 -20.01 27.53
CA THR A 152 33.84 -19.60 28.83
C THR A 152 33.19 -18.22 28.71
N ALA A 153 31.95 -18.07 29.20
CA ALA A 153 31.32 -16.77 29.40
C ALA A 153 31.11 -16.51 30.88
N VAL A 154 31.57 -15.36 31.35
CA VAL A 154 31.37 -14.90 32.74
C VAL A 154 30.48 -13.67 32.73
N LEU A 155 29.28 -13.79 33.26
CA LEU A 155 28.35 -12.68 33.36
C LEU A 155 28.30 -12.12 34.77
N THR A 156 28.63 -10.84 34.89
CA THR A 156 28.46 -10.05 36.12
C THR A 156 27.14 -9.31 36.05
N LEU A 157 26.24 -9.55 36.99
CA LEU A 157 24.97 -8.85 37.13
C LEU A 157 25.15 -7.50 37.83
N PRO A 158 24.23 -6.54 37.60
CA PRO A 158 24.20 -5.31 38.38
C PRO A 158 24.07 -5.56 39.87
N SER A 159 24.60 -4.63 40.71
CA SER A 159 24.47 -4.73 42.16
C SER A 159 22.99 -4.69 42.58
N GLY A 160 22.61 -5.58 43.50
CA GLY A 160 21.24 -5.68 44.01
C GLY A 160 20.39 -6.78 43.36
N ILE A 161 20.86 -7.45 42.33
CA ILE A 161 20.20 -8.63 41.75
C ILE A 161 20.77 -9.90 42.39
N ASP A 162 19.88 -10.71 42.99
CA ASP A 162 20.28 -12.02 43.49
C ASP A 162 20.40 -13.05 42.34
N PRO A 163 21.59 -13.62 42.07
CA PRO A 163 21.75 -14.63 41.05
C PRO A 163 20.84 -15.85 41.20
N ALA A 164 20.37 -16.15 42.41
CA ALA A 164 19.47 -17.26 42.69
C ALA A 164 18.06 -17.07 42.07
N HIS A 165 17.65 -15.84 41.83
CA HIS A 165 16.34 -15.50 41.22
C HIS A 165 16.43 -15.40 39.68
N VAL A 166 17.65 -15.52 39.12
CA VAL A 166 17.87 -15.38 37.68
C VAL A 166 17.74 -16.72 36.99
N SER A 167 16.83 -16.82 36.02
CA SER A 167 16.74 -18.05 35.21
C SER A 167 17.78 -18.02 34.10
N THR A 168 18.53 -19.13 33.98
CA THR A 168 19.63 -19.26 33.02
C THR A 168 19.49 -20.49 32.16
N THR A 169 19.81 -20.37 30.89
CA THR A 169 19.95 -21.47 29.94
C THR A 169 21.11 -21.16 29.01
N SER A 170 21.84 -22.20 28.57
CA SER A 170 22.80 -22.06 27.48
C SER A 170 22.46 -23.03 26.33
N TYR A 171 22.85 -22.63 25.12
CA TYR A 171 22.70 -23.44 23.91
C TYR A 171 24.04 -23.59 23.21
N VAL A 172 24.31 -24.80 22.73
CA VAL A 172 25.58 -25.15 22.06
C VAL A 172 25.28 -25.80 20.71
N GLY A 173 26.13 -25.54 19.72
CA GLY A 173 26.08 -26.17 18.39
C GLY A 173 25.93 -25.17 17.25
N TYR A 174 25.56 -25.67 16.08
CA TYR A 174 25.35 -24.86 14.88
C TYR A 174 24.17 -23.87 15.04
N GLN A 175 24.17 -22.84 14.25
CA GLN A 175 23.05 -21.88 14.26
C GLN A 175 21.71 -22.62 14.08
N GLY A 176 20.78 -22.39 15.00
CA GLY A 176 19.48 -23.04 15.04
C GLY A 176 19.42 -24.31 15.91
N SER A 177 20.57 -24.78 16.47
CA SER A 177 20.58 -25.90 17.40
C SER A 177 19.86 -25.57 18.72
N THR A 178 18.98 -26.45 19.16
CA THR A 178 18.29 -26.38 20.46
C THR A 178 18.97 -27.20 21.56
N THR A 179 20.16 -27.73 21.29
CA THR A 179 20.95 -28.50 22.25
C THR A 179 21.34 -27.61 23.41
N ARG A 180 20.92 -27.98 24.63
CA ARG A 180 21.27 -27.26 25.84
C ARG A 180 22.73 -27.55 26.22
N GLY A 181 23.44 -26.49 26.55
CA GLY A 181 24.78 -26.59 27.12
C GLY A 181 24.78 -26.94 28.61
N ALA A 182 25.93 -26.88 29.23
CA ALA A 182 26.07 -27.09 30.66
C ALA A 182 25.28 -26.05 31.46
N PRO A 183 24.68 -26.40 32.61
CA PRO A 183 24.03 -25.44 33.50
C PRO A 183 25.02 -24.35 33.93
N ALA A 184 24.53 -23.12 34.08
CA ALA A 184 25.32 -22.04 34.63
C ALA A 184 25.80 -22.36 36.05
N GLN A 185 27.02 -22.00 36.36
CA GLN A 185 27.62 -22.13 37.67
C GLN A 185 27.83 -20.74 38.29
N LEU A 186 27.79 -20.65 39.62
CA LEU A 186 28.18 -19.43 40.31
C LEU A 186 29.64 -19.56 40.75
N ASP A 187 30.44 -18.57 40.42
CA ASP A 187 31.80 -18.49 40.95
C ASP A 187 31.80 -17.90 42.37
N PRO A 188 32.97 -17.94 43.07
CA PRO A 188 33.05 -17.39 44.44
C PRO A 188 32.71 -15.88 44.57
N GLN A 189 32.69 -15.16 43.46
CA GLN A 189 32.31 -13.74 43.39
C GLN A 189 30.83 -13.54 43.05
N GLY A 190 30.02 -14.60 42.94
CA GLY A 190 28.60 -14.56 42.62
C GLY A 190 28.31 -14.26 41.12
N ARG A 191 29.27 -14.46 40.23
CA ARG A 191 29.07 -14.27 38.78
C ARG A 191 28.58 -15.58 38.13
N LEU A 192 27.77 -15.44 37.10
CA LEU A 192 27.26 -16.58 36.35
C LEU A 192 28.31 -17.02 35.31
N VAL A 193 28.72 -18.27 35.38
CA VAL A 193 29.72 -18.88 34.49
C VAL A 193 29.07 -19.94 33.62
N PHE A 194 29.27 -19.81 32.30
CA PHE A 194 28.80 -20.75 31.29
C PHE A 194 30.02 -21.31 30.54
N THR A 195 30.03 -22.60 30.25
CA THR A 195 31.13 -23.26 29.55
C THR A 195 30.64 -24.11 28.38
N ALA A 196 31.50 -24.27 27.38
CA ALA A 196 31.33 -25.20 26.30
C ALA A 196 32.73 -25.67 25.81
N ASP A 197 32.85 -26.94 25.54
CA ASP A 197 34.11 -27.56 25.12
C ASP A 197 34.00 -28.13 23.71
N ALA A 198 35.12 -28.18 23.01
CA ALA A 198 35.29 -28.84 21.72
C ALA A 198 34.29 -28.40 20.65
N LEU A 199 34.08 -27.07 20.52
CA LEU A 199 33.24 -26.52 19.48
C LEU A 199 33.91 -26.70 18.11
N THR A 200 33.25 -27.41 17.21
CA THR A 200 33.71 -27.57 15.82
C THR A 200 33.47 -26.29 15.00
N PRO A 201 34.12 -26.10 13.85
CA PRO A 201 33.88 -24.94 12.99
C PRO A 201 32.38 -24.75 12.69
N GLY A 202 31.85 -23.55 12.95
CA GLY A 202 30.44 -23.25 12.77
C GLY A 202 29.57 -23.47 14.01
N GLU A 203 30.08 -24.13 15.06
CA GLU A 203 29.38 -24.24 16.34
C GLU A 203 29.68 -23.05 17.25
N GLY A 204 28.75 -22.74 18.16
CA GLY A 204 28.90 -21.64 19.10
C GLY A 204 28.18 -21.84 20.43
N LEU A 205 28.57 -21.04 21.42
CA LEU A 205 27.92 -20.90 22.73
C LEU A 205 27.02 -19.68 22.76
N THR A 206 25.75 -19.89 23.08
CA THR A 206 24.74 -18.82 23.29
C THR A 206 24.19 -18.92 24.71
N ILE A 207 24.12 -17.81 25.43
CA ILE A 207 23.54 -17.74 26.78
C ILE A 207 22.19 -17.02 26.72
N ASP A 208 21.25 -17.49 27.52
CA ASP A 208 19.91 -16.91 27.74
C ASP A 208 19.74 -16.70 29.24
N VAL A 209 19.64 -15.43 29.64
CA VAL A 209 19.58 -15.02 31.04
C VAL A 209 18.38 -14.14 31.23
N SER A 210 17.41 -14.60 32.02
CA SER A 210 16.16 -13.89 32.32
C SER A 210 16.17 -13.40 33.77
N ILE A 211 16.14 -12.10 33.94
CA ILE A 211 16.20 -11.38 35.22
C ILE A 211 14.80 -10.88 35.57
N PRO A 212 14.24 -11.16 36.75
CA PRO A 212 12.96 -10.59 37.17
C PRO A 212 12.95 -9.07 37.05
N ARG A 213 11.87 -8.52 36.51
CA ARG A 213 11.83 -7.10 36.16
C ARG A 213 11.82 -6.17 37.39
N ASP A 214 11.20 -6.60 38.43
CA ASP A 214 11.12 -5.89 39.73
C ASP A 214 12.46 -5.81 40.43
N GLU A 215 13.35 -6.79 40.25
CA GLU A 215 14.69 -6.83 40.83
C GLU A 215 15.75 -6.16 39.93
N ALA A 216 15.51 -6.13 38.63
CA ALA A 216 16.53 -5.68 37.67
C ALA A 216 16.92 -4.21 37.82
N GLY A 217 16.00 -3.34 38.25
CA GLY A 217 16.23 -1.90 38.40
C GLY A 217 16.64 -1.19 37.11
N ILE A 218 16.56 -1.86 35.98
CA ILE A 218 16.93 -1.35 34.65
C ILE A 218 15.69 -0.75 33.97
N ALA A 219 15.74 0.54 33.68
CA ALA A 219 14.63 1.21 33.01
C ALA A 219 14.36 0.70 31.60
N ALA A 220 13.11 0.36 31.31
CA ALA A 220 12.71 0.02 29.96
C ALA A 220 12.80 1.27 29.05
N PRO A 221 13.16 1.10 27.77
CA PRO A 221 13.20 2.21 26.83
C PRO A 221 11.83 2.83 26.66
N THR A 222 11.77 4.15 26.67
CA THR A 222 10.55 4.93 26.45
C THR A 222 9.98 4.69 25.05
N ALA A 223 8.69 5.00 24.85
CA ALA A 223 8.07 4.90 23.53
C ALA A 223 8.79 5.79 22.49
N GLY A 224 9.27 6.96 22.90
CA GLY A 224 10.05 7.88 22.05
C GLY A 224 11.38 7.27 21.61
N GLU A 225 12.14 6.68 22.55
CA GLU A 225 13.41 6.00 22.26
C GLU A 225 13.20 4.80 21.31
N ARG A 226 12.18 3.98 21.55
CA ARG A 226 11.83 2.86 20.67
C ARG A 226 11.49 3.34 19.25
N MET A 227 10.71 4.42 19.13
CA MET A 227 10.38 5.04 17.86
C MET A 227 11.64 5.56 17.15
N MET A 228 12.52 6.29 17.86
CA MET A 228 13.79 6.79 17.31
C MET A 228 14.69 5.64 16.83
N TRP A 229 14.79 4.56 17.59
CA TRP A 229 15.56 3.37 17.20
C TRP A 229 14.97 2.69 15.97
N PHE A 230 13.64 2.54 15.93
CA PHE A 230 12.94 2.01 14.76
C PHE A 230 13.20 2.86 13.52
N LEU A 231 13.06 4.17 13.61
CA LEU A 231 13.28 5.09 12.48
C LEU A 231 14.75 5.07 12.02
N SER A 232 15.71 5.03 12.94
CA SER A 232 17.13 4.96 12.61
C SER A 232 17.53 3.66 11.89
N ALA A 233 16.92 2.55 12.30
CA ALA A 233 17.13 1.24 11.68
C ALA A 233 16.36 1.08 10.36
N ASN A 234 15.22 1.75 10.22
CA ASN A 234 14.26 1.62 9.12
C ASN A 234 14.05 2.97 8.41
N LYS A 235 15.12 3.56 7.87
CA LYS A 235 15.11 4.89 7.22
C LYS A 235 14.05 5.03 6.11
N TYR A 236 13.58 3.93 5.54
CA TYR A 236 12.51 3.93 4.53
C TYR A 236 11.14 4.33 5.10
N ALA A 237 10.95 4.27 6.43
CA ALA A 237 9.72 4.70 7.09
C ALA A 237 9.40 6.20 6.90
N PHE A 238 10.40 7.00 6.50
CA PHE A 238 10.19 8.42 6.17
C PHE A 238 9.58 8.66 4.78
N LEU A 239 9.61 7.66 3.88
CA LEU A 239 9.11 7.82 2.50
C LEU A 239 7.60 8.16 2.43
N PRO A 240 6.69 7.41 3.12
CA PRO A 240 5.27 7.72 3.06
C PRO A 240 4.91 9.13 3.58
N PRO A 241 5.34 9.58 4.77
CA PRO A 241 5.05 10.94 5.22
C PRO A 241 5.64 12.02 4.31
N LEU A 242 6.84 11.81 3.75
CA LEU A 242 7.43 12.73 2.79
C LEU A 242 6.60 12.79 1.49
N THR A 243 6.14 11.65 1.01
CA THR A 243 5.23 11.56 -0.16
C THR A 243 3.91 12.27 0.12
N LEU A 244 3.33 12.08 1.32
CA LEU A 244 2.10 12.75 1.71
C LEU A 244 2.26 14.28 1.71
N ILE A 245 3.34 14.79 2.30
CA ILE A 245 3.67 16.22 2.28
C ILE A 245 3.86 16.71 0.85
N GLY A 246 4.63 15.98 0.04
CA GLY A 246 4.86 16.31 -1.38
C GLY A 246 3.57 16.37 -2.19
N MET A 247 2.69 15.36 -2.04
CA MET A 247 1.39 15.32 -2.71
C MET A 247 0.44 16.42 -2.22
N PHE A 248 0.46 16.73 -0.93
CA PHE A 248 -0.32 17.84 -0.38
C PHE A 248 0.14 19.19 -0.93
N LEU A 249 1.44 19.44 -0.98
CA LEU A 249 2.00 20.68 -1.58
C LEU A 249 1.69 20.77 -3.08
N LEU A 250 1.78 19.64 -3.79
CA LEU A 250 1.44 19.57 -5.20
C LEU A 250 -0.05 19.86 -5.43
N TRP A 251 -0.92 19.22 -4.65
CA TRP A 251 -2.37 19.50 -4.69
C TRP A 251 -2.66 20.96 -4.37
N PHE A 252 -2.04 21.53 -3.36
CA PHE A 252 -2.24 22.93 -2.98
C PHE A 252 -1.88 23.91 -4.10
N LYS A 253 -0.81 23.64 -4.86
CA LYS A 253 -0.35 24.48 -5.98
C LYS A 253 -1.12 24.24 -7.28
N VAL A 254 -1.41 22.98 -7.59
CA VAL A 254 -1.87 22.56 -8.93
C VAL A 254 -3.29 22.00 -8.91
N GLY A 255 -3.71 21.31 -7.85
CA GLY A 255 -4.99 20.60 -7.78
C GLY A 255 -6.10 21.37 -7.05
N LYS A 256 -5.78 22.39 -6.27
CA LYS A 256 -6.75 23.13 -5.50
C LYS A 256 -7.54 24.12 -6.38
N ASP A 257 -8.87 24.03 -6.34
CA ASP A 257 -9.76 24.99 -6.99
C ASP A 257 -9.58 26.43 -6.42
N PRO A 258 -9.80 27.46 -7.24
CA PRO A 258 -9.97 28.82 -6.76
C PRO A 258 -11.12 28.95 -5.75
N ALA A 259 -11.10 29.98 -4.93
CA ALA A 259 -12.15 30.24 -3.94
C ALA A 259 -13.53 30.40 -4.60
N LYS A 260 -14.53 29.66 -4.11
CA LYS A 260 -15.88 29.60 -4.70
C LYS A 260 -16.72 30.87 -4.48
N GLY A 261 -16.42 31.65 -3.44
CA GLY A 261 -17.26 32.78 -3.04
C GLY A 261 -18.64 32.37 -2.50
N THR A 262 -19.55 33.32 -2.37
CA THR A 262 -20.91 33.08 -1.87
C THR A 262 -21.77 32.49 -2.99
N ILE A 263 -22.54 31.43 -2.66
CA ILE A 263 -23.49 30.79 -3.57
C ILE A 263 -24.84 31.52 -3.42
N ALA A 264 -25.29 32.16 -4.49
CA ALA A 264 -26.62 32.76 -4.56
C ALA A 264 -27.57 31.89 -5.39
N PRO A 265 -28.85 31.76 -5.04
CA PRO A 265 -29.82 31.03 -5.84
C PRO A 265 -29.89 31.57 -7.27
N ARG A 266 -30.01 30.67 -8.25
CA ARG A 266 -30.15 30.96 -9.67
C ARG A 266 -31.39 30.25 -10.21
N PHE A 267 -32.19 30.96 -11.01
CA PHE A 267 -33.45 30.45 -11.58
C PHE A 267 -33.32 29.99 -13.03
N SER A 268 -32.16 30.13 -13.60
CA SER A 268 -31.88 29.71 -14.97
C SER A 268 -30.44 29.15 -15.05
N PRO A 269 -30.19 28.19 -15.95
CA PRO A 269 -28.84 27.71 -16.18
C PRO A 269 -27.95 28.84 -16.71
N PRO A 270 -26.63 28.78 -16.42
CA PRO A 270 -25.67 29.72 -17.01
C PRO A 270 -25.74 29.67 -18.54
N LYS A 271 -25.48 30.82 -19.19
CA LYS A 271 -25.41 30.89 -20.65
C LYS A 271 -24.34 29.93 -21.16
N ASP A 272 -24.62 29.28 -22.26
CA ASP A 272 -23.71 28.36 -22.96
C ASP A 272 -23.28 27.11 -22.16
N VAL A 273 -24.05 26.73 -21.13
CA VAL A 273 -23.81 25.46 -20.38
C VAL A 273 -24.97 24.51 -20.64
N HIS A 274 -24.69 23.42 -21.33
CA HIS A 274 -25.65 22.36 -21.64
C HIS A 274 -25.78 21.36 -20.50
N PRO A 275 -26.88 20.57 -20.42
CA PRO A 275 -27.13 19.67 -19.28
C PRO A 275 -25.99 18.68 -18.97
N GLY A 276 -25.40 18.03 -19.99
CA GLY A 276 -24.28 17.12 -19.80
C GLY A 276 -23.01 17.80 -19.29
N GLU A 277 -22.76 19.04 -19.71
CA GLU A 277 -21.64 19.85 -19.20
C GLU A 277 -21.86 20.28 -17.75
N ALA A 278 -23.12 20.55 -17.39
CA ALA A 278 -23.49 20.96 -16.03
C ALA A 278 -23.21 19.85 -15.01
N GLY A 279 -23.48 18.58 -15.35
CA GLY A 279 -23.15 17.45 -14.49
C GLY A 279 -21.66 17.34 -14.25
N ILE A 280 -20.84 17.39 -15.31
CA ILE A 280 -19.37 17.34 -15.18
C ILE A 280 -18.83 18.50 -14.35
N LEU A 281 -19.40 19.70 -14.47
CA LEU A 281 -18.96 20.84 -13.66
C LEU A 281 -19.26 20.65 -12.17
N ILE A 282 -20.26 19.83 -11.81
CA ILE A 282 -20.62 19.54 -10.41
C ILE A 282 -19.66 18.54 -9.76
N ASP A 283 -19.30 17.44 -10.46
CA ASP A 283 -18.57 16.32 -9.86
C ASP A 283 -17.24 15.98 -10.54
N ASP A 284 -16.83 16.75 -11.54
CA ASP A 284 -15.61 16.61 -12.35
C ASP A 284 -15.56 15.30 -13.17
N ARG A 285 -16.71 14.64 -13.40
CA ARG A 285 -16.81 13.35 -14.10
C ARG A 285 -17.87 13.42 -15.20
N ALA A 286 -17.62 12.71 -16.29
CA ALA A 286 -18.62 12.46 -17.32
C ALA A 286 -19.30 11.12 -17.04
N ASP A 287 -20.40 11.14 -16.32
CA ASP A 287 -21.18 9.97 -15.97
C ASP A 287 -22.25 9.65 -17.03
N LEU A 288 -22.83 8.46 -16.99
CA LEU A 288 -23.93 8.07 -17.87
C LEU A 288 -25.18 8.93 -17.64
N ARG A 289 -25.39 9.39 -16.41
CA ARG A 289 -26.43 10.31 -16.02
C ARG A 289 -26.37 11.63 -16.82
N ASP A 290 -25.16 12.13 -17.09
CA ASP A 290 -24.96 13.34 -17.87
C ASP A 290 -25.35 13.14 -19.33
N ILE A 291 -25.04 11.95 -19.88
CA ILE A 291 -25.45 11.57 -21.24
C ILE A 291 -26.96 11.41 -21.32
N THR A 292 -27.59 10.80 -20.31
CA THR A 292 -29.06 10.74 -20.21
C THR A 292 -29.68 12.13 -20.13
N ALA A 293 -29.10 13.03 -19.34
CA ALA A 293 -29.55 14.43 -19.27
C ALA A 293 -29.42 15.15 -20.62
N MET A 294 -28.39 14.83 -21.42
CA MET A 294 -28.27 15.33 -22.79
C MET A 294 -29.39 14.80 -23.69
N VAL A 295 -29.77 13.52 -23.60
CA VAL A 295 -30.88 12.96 -24.40
C VAL A 295 -32.17 13.68 -24.07
N ILE A 296 -32.47 13.90 -22.77
CA ILE A 296 -33.67 14.69 -22.38
C ILE A 296 -33.52 16.15 -22.82
N GLY A 297 -32.33 16.73 -22.76
CA GLY A 297 -32.04 18.06 -23.28
C GLY A 297 -32.35 18.20 -24.78
N LEU A 298 -31.97 17.22 -25.57
CA LEU A 298 -32.29 17.15 -27.02
C LEU A 298 -33.81 17.03 -27.26
N ALA A 299 -34.51 16.26 -26.42
CA ALA A 299 -35.97 16.14 -26.49
C ALA A 299 -36.65 17.46 -26.17
N VAL A 300 -36.26 18.11 -25.09
CA VAL A 300 -36.80 19.45 -24.70
C VAL A 300 -36.49 20.51 -25.75
N ALA A 301 -35.34 20.43 -26.41
CA ALA A 301 -34.98 21.36 -27.51
C ALA A 301 -35.67 21.02 -28.83
N GLY A 302 -36.46 19.95 -28.91
CA GLY A 302 -37.26 19.57 -30.08
C GLY A 302 -36.46 18.87 -31.19
N TYR A 303 -35.33 18.26 -30.89
CA TYR A 303 -34.57 17.44 -31.86
C TYR A 303 -35.04 16.01 -31.88
N ILE A 304 -35.49 15.48 -30.76
CA ILE A 304 -35.99 14.10 -30.63
C ILE A 304 -37.32 14.07 -29.85
N LYS A 305 -38.10 13.02 -30.08
CA LYS A 305 -39.26 12.66 -29.27
C LYS A 305 -39.06 11.30 -28.67
N ILE A 306 -39.43 11.13 -27.39
CA ILE A 306 -39.30 9.89 -26.66
C ILE A 306 -40.65 9.26 -26.46
N LYS A 307 -40.84 8.02 -26.92
CA LYS A 307 -42.07 7.27 -26.74
C LYS A 307 -41.81 6.04 -25.88
N GLU A 308 -42.63 5.85 -24.88
CA GLU A 308 -42.67 4.62 -24.08
C GLU A 308 -43.45 3.57 -24.85
N ILE A 309 -42.82 2.43 -25.12
CA ILE A 309 -43.41 1.30 -25.85
C ILE A 309 -43.35 0.03 -25.02
N GLN A 310 -44.26 -0.89 -25.24
CA GLN A 310 -44.12 -2.23 -24.67
C GLN A 310 -43.09 -3.00 -25.47
N ALA A 311 -42.10 -3.57 -24.80
CA ALA A 311 -41.10 -4.39 -25.47
C ALA A 311 -41.75 -5.61 -26.12
N GLU A 312 -41.44 -5.89 -27.41
CA GLU A 312 -41.83 -7.11 -28.09
C GLU A 312 -40.99 -8.26 -27.53
N GLU A 313 -41.57 -9.05 -26.65
CA GLU A 313 -40.94 -10.27 -26.15
C GLU A 313 -41.46 -11.52 -26.86
N THR A 314 -40.57 -12.18 -27.56
CA THR A 314 -40.79 -13.49 -28.17
C THR A 314 -40.29 -14.59 -27.26
N GLY A 315 -41.17 -15.07 -26.31
CA GLY A 315 -40.81 -16.21 -25.45
C GLY A 315 -42.00 -16.81 -24.68
N MET A 316 -42.03 -18.14 -24.58
CA MET A 316 -43.09 -18.92 -23.90
C MET A 316 -43.23 -18.58 -22.40
N LEU A 317 -42.17 -18.16 -21.73
CA LEU A 317 -42.15 -17.74 -20.31
C LEU A 317 -42.93 -16.46 -20.04
N GLU A 318 -43.12 -15.60 -21.04
CA GLU A 318 -43.80 -14.32 -20.87
C GLU A 318 -45.28 -14.34 -21.18
N GLN A 319 -45.72 -15.28 -22.00
CA GLN A 319 -47.16 -15.58 -22.08
C GLN A 319 -47.68 -16.00 -20.70
N VAL A 320 -46.89 -16.70 -19.90
CA VAL A 320 -47.23 -17.08 -18.52
C VAL A 320 -47.21 -15.85 -17.58
N LYS A 321 -46.28 -14.89 -17.72
CA LYS A 321 -46.26 -13.66 -16.91
C LYS A 321 -47.45 -12.75 -17.20
N LYS A 322 -47.88 -12.64 -18.46
CA LYS A 322 -49.12 -11.91 -18.86
C LYS A 322 -50.38 -12.51 -18.22
N LEU A 323 -50.45 -13.83 -18.05
CA LEU A 323 -51.56 -14.50 -17.36
C LEU A 323 -51.64 -14.12 -15.86
N PHE A 324 -50.53 -13.69 -15.26
CA PHE A 324 -50.46 -13.27 -13.85
C PHE A 324 -50.48 -11.72 -13.66
N GLY A 325 -50.92 -10.97 -14.68
CA GLY A 325 -51.14 -9.52 -14.57
C GLY A 325 -49.89 -8.68 -14.39
N ARG A 326 -48.67 -9.21 -14.73
CA ARG A 326 -47.44 -8.42 -14.77
C ARG A 326 -47.31 -7.79 -16.14
N SER A 327 -47.27 -6.43 -16.18
CA SER A 327 -46.92 -5.66 -17.38
C SER A 327 -45.56 -6.12 -17.89
N GLY A 328 -45.41 -6.32 -19.21
CA GLY A 328 -44.13 -6.64 -19.85
C GLY A 328 -43.08 -5.54 -19.60
N PRO A 329 -41.81 -5.81 -19.87
CA PRO A 329 -40.75 -4.81 -19.78
C PRO A 329 -41.07 -3.64 -20.72
N VAL A 330 -40.81 -2.44 -20.23
CA VAL A 330 -41.01 -1.20 -20.97
C VAL A 330 -39.73 -0.91 -21.75
N ASP A 331 -39.87 -0.63 -23.05
CA ASP A 331 -38.79 -0.09 -23.89
C ASP A 331 -39.10 1.34 -24.32
N TYR A 332 -38.15 2.02 -24.91
CA TYR A 332 -38.27 3.40 -25.32
C TYR A 332 -37.87 3.57 -26.79
N GLU A 333 -38.72 4.23 -27.57
CA GLU A 333 -38.41 4.60 -28.96
C GLU A 333 -38.00 6.08 -29.02
N PHE A 334 -36.82 6.34 -29.56
CA PHE A 334 -36.35 7.69 -29.92
C PHE A 334 -36.76 7.98 -31.35
N VAL A 335 -37.46 9.08 -31.57
CA VAL A 335 -37.90 9.52 -32.91
C VAL A 335 -37.17 10.82 -33.21
N LYS A 336 -36.47 10.89 -34.32
CA LYS A 336 -35.80 12.11 -34.78
C LYS A 336 -36.82 13.10 -35.36
N LEU A 337 -36.84 14.31 -34.85
CA LEU A 337 -37.73 15.39 -35.31
C LEU A 337 -36.99 16.43 -36.15
N ARG A 338 -35.67 16.57 -35.92
CA ARG A 338 -34.84 17.59 -36.58
C ARG A 338 -33.41 17.07 -36.75
N GLU A 339 -32.77 17.49 -37.85
CA GLU A 339 -31.33 17.24 -38.04
C GLU A 339 -30.47 18.08 -37.08
N PRO A 340 -29.28 17.59 -36.68
CA PRO A 340 -28.35 18.34 -35.86
C PRO A 340 -27.89 19.63 -36.55
N ASP A 341 -28.08 20.77 -35.90
CA ASP A 341 -27.67 22.09 -36.39
C ASP A 341 -26.53 22.70 -35.52
N ASP A 342 -26.15 23.95 -35.80
CA ASP A 342 -25.03 24.61 -35.10
C ASP A 342 -25.37 25.09 -33.68
N LYS A 343 -26.61 24.90 -33.23
CA LYS A 343 -27.01 25.17 -31.84
C LYS A 343 -26.60 24.02 -30.91
N LEU A 344 -26.35 22.84 -31.45
CA LEU A 344 -25.90 21.68 -30.70
C LEU A 344 -24.38 21.69 -30.52
N THR A 345 -23.95 21.29 -29.33
CA THR A 345 -22.54 21.02 -29.03
C THR A 345 -22.03 19.83 -29.86
N ARG A 346 -20.71 19.68 -29.97
CA ARG A 346 -20.12 18.53 -30.67
C ARG A 346 -20.53 17.20 -30.01
N ALA A 347 -20.61 17.17 -28.69
CA ALA A 347 -21.04 15.99 -27.94
C ALA A 347 -22.51 15.64 -28.25
N GLU A 348 -23.43 16.63 -28.33
CA GLU A 348 -24.82 16.41 -28.66
C GLU A 348 -25.01 15.97 -30.13
N LYS A 349 -24.27 16.57 -31.08
CA LYS A 349 -24.24 16.10 -32.47
C LYS A 349 -23.79 14.66 -32.59
N ARG A 350 -22.73 14.27 -31.85
CA ARG A 350 -22.23 12.88 -31.80
C ARG A 350 -23.25 11.94 -31.15
N LEU A 351 -23.91 12.37 -30.08
CA LEU A 351 -24.96 11.60 -29.42
C LEU A 351 -26.14 11.33 -30.36
N MET A 352 -26.60 12.32 -31.10
CA MET A 352 -27.63 12.18 -32.14
C MET A 352 -27.20 11.15 -33.19
N ASN A 353 -25.96 11.25 -33.71
CA ASN A 353 -25.44 10.33 -34.72
C ASN A 353 -25.17 8.92 -34.17
N ALA A 354 -24.99 8.75 -32.86
CA ALA A 354 -24.86 7.44 -32.22
C ALA A 354 -26.23 6.78 -31.99
N ILE A 355 -27.28 7.55 -31.79
CA ILE A 355 -28.65 7.05 -31.68
C ILE A 355 -29.21 6.75 -33.08
N PHE A 356 -29.05 7.67 -34.04
CA PHE A 356 -29.59 7.56 -35.39
C PHE A 356 -28.46 7.34 -36.39
N ASP A 357 -28.40 6.16 -36.98
CA ASP A 357 -27.43 5.78 -37.99
C ASP A 357 -28.08 5.68 -39.40
N SER A 358 -27.31 5.25 -40.38
CA SER A 358 -27.80 5.07 -41.77
C SER A 358 -28.89 4.00 -41.89
N THR A 359 -28.97 3.07 -40.95
CA THR A 359 -29.97 1.98 -40.93
C THR A 359 -31.24 2.38 -40.18
N HIS A 360 -31.11 3.32 -39.25
CA HIS A 360 -32.22 3.83 -38.43
C HIS A 360 -32.24 5.36 -38.45
N PRO A 361 -32.52 5.98 -39.59
CA PRO A 361 -32.37 7.43 -39.75
C PRO A 361 -33.46 8.24 -39.03
N GLU A 362 -34.68 7.70 -38.84
CA GLU A 362 -35.82 8.41 -38.32
C GLU A 362 -36.23 8.00 -36.91
N SER A 363 -36.11 6.70 -36.58
CA SER A 363 -36.43 6.20 -35.24
C SER A 363 -35.57 5.01 -34.85
N ARG A 364 -35.33 4.85 -33.54
CA ARG A 364 -34.61 3.75 -32.99
C ARG A 364 -35.03 3.41 -31.56
N THR A 365 -35.16 2.13 -31.23
CA THR A 365 -35.50 1.70 -29.87
C THR A 365 -34.24 1.65 -29.00
N LEU A 366 -34.42 1.85 -27.67
CA LEU A 366 -33.34 1.77 -26.70
C LEU A 366 -32.74 0.36 -26.68
N SER A 367 -33.55 -0.68 -26.74
CA SER A 367 -33.09 -2.07 -26.76
C SER A 367 -32.19 -2.38 -27.97
N SER A 368 -32.45 -1.79 -29.14
CA SER A 368 -31.64 -1.99 -30.34
C SER A 368 -30.24 -1.36 -30.27
N LEU A 369 -30.00 -0.47 -29.33
CA LEU A 369 -28.68 0.12 -29.05
C LEU A 369 -27.79 -0.78 -28.21
N GLU A 370 -28.33 -1.90 -27.69
CA GLU A 370 -27.57 -2.84 -26.86
C GLU A 370 -26.41 -3.46 -27.63
N ASN A 371 -25.25 -3.54 -27.00
CA ASN A 371 -23.98 -4.02 -27.58
C ASN A 371 -23.42 -3.22 -28.76
N GLU A 372 -23.98 -2.04 -29.05
CA GLU A 372 -23.48 -1.13 -30.09
C GLU A 372 -23.06 0.23 -29.54
N PHE A 373 -23.89 0.85 -28.69
CA PHE A 373 -23.69 2.21 -28.22
C PHE A 373 -22.42 2.41 -27.40
N TYR A 374 -21.95 1.39 -26.66
CA TYR A 374 -20.74 1.49 -25.83
C TYR A 374 -19.51 1.97 -26.61
N GLN A 375 -19.46 1.72 -27.93
CA GLN A 375 -18.33 2.13 -28.80
C GLN A 375 -18.27 3.67 -28.95
N HIS A 376 -19.40 4.36 -28.84
CA HIS A 376 -19.50 5.81 -28.99
C HIS A 376 -19.25 6.58 -27.69
N LEU A 377 -19.44 5.93 -26.51
CA LEU A 377 -19.31 6.56 -25.20
C LEU A 377 -17.95 7.26 -24.97
N PRO A 378 -16.80 6.64 -25.28
CA PRO A 378 -15.50 7.29 -25.06
C PRO A 378 -15.37 8.62 -25.84
N GLN A 379 -15.90 8.67 -27.05
CA GLN A 379 -15.82 9.85 -27.90
C GLN A 379 -16.80 10.95 -27.44
N ILE A 380 -18.02 10.58 -27.02
CA ILE A 380 -18.99 11.52 -26.48
C ILE A 380 -18.43 12.18 -25.20
N LYS A 381 -17.84 11.37 -24.29
CA LYS A 381 -17.20 11.89 -23.09
C LYS A 381 -15.98 12.77 -23.42
N ALA A 382 -15.18 12.39 -24.41
CA ALA A 382 -14.03 13.19 -24.85
C ALA A 382 -14.48 14.54 -25.43
N ASP A 383 -15.58 14.57 -26.22
CA ASP A 383 -16.14 15.80 -26.76
C ASP A 383 -16.67 16.71 -25.64
N LEU A 384 -17.38 16.18 -24.64
CA LEU A 384 -17.83 16.94 -23.47
C LEU A 384 -16.65 17.63 -22.74
N TYR A 385 -15.59 16.87 -22.41
CA TYR A 385 -14.40 17.46 -21.79
C TYR A 385 -13.72 18.50 -22.69
N SER A 386 -13.65 18.22 -23.99
CA SER A 386 -13.05 19.15 -24.97
C SER A 386 -13.80 20.49 -25.01
N GLU A 387 -15.14 20.47 -24.99
CA GLU A 387 -15.97 21.69 -24.95
C GLU A 387 -15.74 22.47 -23.66
N LEU A 388 -15.70 21.81 -22.50
CA LEU A 388 -15.43 22.46 -21.23
C LEU A 388 -14.04 23.12 -21.17
N ILE A 389 -13.03 22.49 -21.77
CA ILE A 389 -11.68 23.07 -21.88
C ILE A 389 -11.71 24.26 -22.86
N LYS A 390 -12.36 24.13 -24.03
CA LYS A 390 -12.48 25.19 -25.03
C LYS A 390 -13.21 26.41 -24.47
N LYS A 391 -14.24 26.21 -23.65
CA LYS A 391 -14.96 27.26 -22.92
C LYS A 391 -14.10 27.86 -21.78
N GLY A 392 -12.96 27.26 -21.46
CA GLY A 392 -12.02 27.72 -20.44
C GLY A 392 -12.46 27.41 -19.00
N TYR A 393 -13.30 26.39 -18.78
CA TYR A 393 -13.74 26.01 -17.43
C TYR A 393 -12.74 25.09 -16.72
N TYR A 394 -11.98 24.31 -17.49
CA TYR A 394 -10.86 23.47 -17.01
C TYR A 394 -9.57 23.82 -17.76
N PRO A 395 -8.42 23.80 -17.09
CA PRO A 395 -7.13 23.97 -17.78
C PRO A 395 -6.72 22.71 -18.55
N HIS A 396 -7.10 21.54 -18.05
CA HIS A 396 -6.82 20.22 -18.62
C HIS A 396 -8.03 19.30 -18.42
N ASN A 397 -8.08 18.22 -19.20
CA ASN A 397 -9.14 17.22 -19.06
C ASN A 397 -9.08 16.56 -17.66
N PRO A 398 -10.13 16.70 -16.83
CA PRO A 398 -10.18 16.16 -15.47
C PRO A 398 -9.95 14.64 -15.40
N GLU A 399 -10.51 13.88 -16.35
CA GLU A 399 -10.37 12.44 -16.42
C GLU A 399 -8.93 12.01 -16.72
N ARG A 400 -8.26 12.71 -17.65
CA ARG A 400 -6.83 12.44 -17.95
C ARG A 400 -5.94 12.77 -16.76
N VAL A 401 -6.20 13.88 -16.06
CA VAL A 401 -5.44 14.23 -14.84
C VAL A 401 -5.61 13.16 -13.78
N ARG A 402 -6.85 12.76 -13.51
CA ARG A 402 -7.17 11.68 -12.55
C ARG A 402 -6.52 10.37 -12.96
N GLY A 403 -6.67 9.97 -14.23
CA GLY A 403 -6.08 8.76 -14.78
C GLY A 403 -4.55 8.73 -14.66
N PHE A 404 -3.88 9.84 -14.92
CA PHE A 404 -2.43 9.96 -14.78
C PHE A 404 -1.96 9.63 -13.35
N TYR A 405 -2.55 10.26 -12.33
CA TYR A 405 -2.18 10.00 -10.93
C TYR A 405 -2.60 8.59 -10.48
N ALA A 406 -3.72 8.08 -10.97
CA ALA A 406 -4.15 6.72 -10.67
C ALA A 406 -3.18 5.67 -11.23
N VAL A 407 -2.77 5.80 -12.50
CA VAL A 407 -1.79 4.91 -13.14
C VAL A 407 -0.43 5.03 -12.45
N LEU A 408 0.02 6.27 -12.16
CA LEU A 408 1.27 6.51 -11.44
C LEU A 408 1.25 5.83 -10.06
N GLY A 409 0.17 5.98 -9.29
CA GLY A 409 0.01 5.33 -8.00
C GLY A 409 0.06 3.81 -8.10
N MET A 410 -0.64 3.21 -9.07
CA MET A 410 -0.61 1.77 -9.31
C MET A 410 0.78 1.27 -9.73
N MET A 411 1.50 2.01 -10.57
CA MET A 411 2.89 1.66 -10.94
C MET A 411 3.82 1.68 -9.72
N ILE A 412 3.69 2.68 -8.83
CA ILE A 412 4.48 2.76 -7.60
C ILE A 412 4.15 1.58 -6.67
N ILE A 413 2.86 1.18 -6.54
CA ILE A 413 2.45 0.01 -5.77
C ILE A 413 3.09 -1.26 -6.35
N GLY A 414 2.97 -1.48 -7.65
CA GLY A 414 3.58 -2.62 -8.34
C GLY A 414 5.10 -2.68 -8.15
N PHE A 415 5.77 -1.53 -8.23
CA PHE A 415 7.20 -1.43 -7.96
C PHE A 415 7.55 -1.73 -6.50
N GLY A 416 6.70 -1.30 -5.54
CA GLY A 416 6.83 -1.64 -4.12
C GLY A 416 6.74 -3.16 -3.88
N ILE A 417 5.78 -3.83 -4.52
CA ILE A 417 5.64 -5.29 -4.46
C ILE A 417 6.89 -5.97 -5.04
N PHE A 418 7.36 -5.51 -6.20
CA PHE A 418 8.58 -6.01 -6.82
C PHE A 418 9.80 -5.88 -5.88
N LEU A 419 10.00 -4.71 -5.27
CA LEU A 419 11.10 -4.50 -4.32
C LEU A 419 10.97 -5.40 -3.07
N GLY A 420 9.75 -5.63 -2.57
CA GLY A 420 9.50 -6.51 -1.44
C GLY A 420 9.92 -7.96 -1.70
N ILE A 421 9.65 -8.44 -2.91
CA ILE A 421 9.92 -9.83 -3.31
C ILE A 421 11.39 -10.01 -3.73
N PHE A 422 11.89 -9.18 -4.66
CA PHE A 422 13.18 -9.41 -5.32
C PHE A 422 14.37 -8.74 -4.64
N ALA A 423 14.19 -7.59 -3.98
CA ALA A 423 15.28 -6.93 -3.26
C ALA A 423 15.47 -7.42 -1.82
N ALA A 424 14.77 -8.49 -1.40
CA ALA A 424 14.78 -9.05 -0.04
C ALA A 424 14.59 -7.97 1.05
N SER A 425 13.89 -6.89 0.76
CA SER A 425 13.66 -5.76 1.66
C SER A 425 12.17 -5.48 1.82
N PHE A 426 11.50 -6.32 2.58
CA PHE A 426 10.05 -6.25 2.83
C PHE A 426 9.58 -4.85 3.28
N TYR A 427 10.32 -4.22 4.20
CA TYR A 427 9.98 -2.85 4.67
C TYR A 427 10.12 -1.77 3.60
N LEU A 428 11.11 -1.88 2.71
CA LEU A 428 11.22 -0.98 1.56
C LEU A 428 10.03 -1.16 0.62
N GLY A 429 9.65 -2.41 0.36
CA GLY A 429 8.48 -2.73 -0.45
C GLY A 429 7.19 -2.11 0.10
N ILE A 430 6.94 -2.29 1.41
CA ILE A 430 5.78 -1.67 2.10
C ILE A 430 5.85 -0.15 2.02
N ALA A 431 7.00 0.46 2.32
CA ALA A 431 7.13 1.92 2.31
C ALA A 431 6.82 2.50 0.92
N VAL A 432 7.35 1.89 -0.14
CA VAL A 432 7.08 2.31 -1.53
C VAL A 432 5.62 2.04 -1.92
N GLY A 433 5.06 0.89 -1.53
CA GLY A 433 3.64 0.57 -1.75
C GLY A 433 2.70 1.60 -1.09
N LEU A 434 3.00 2.01 0.15
CA LEU A 434 2.25 3.07 0.83
C LEU A 434 2.37 4.42 0.11
N CYS A 435 3.55 4.77 -0.44
CA CYS A 435 3.69 5.96 -1.28
C CYS A 435 2.76 5.90 -2.49
N GLY A 436 2.67 4.75 -3.15
CA GLY A 436 1.75 4.55 -4.28
C GLY A 436 0.28 4.69 -3.88
N LEU A 437 -0.11 4.16 -2.71
CA LEU A 437 -1.47 4.33 -2.16
C LEU A 437 -1.78 5.81 -1.87
N ILE A 438 -0.82 6.57 -1.35
CA ILE A 438 -0.99 8.01 -1.12
C ILE A 438 -1.22 8.73 -2.46
N VAL A 439 -0.42 8.47 -3.49
CA VAL A 439 -0.58 9.07 -4.82
C VAL A 439 -1.95 8.72 -5.40
N LEU A 440 -2.38 7.46 -5.27
CA LEU A 440 -3.68 6.97 -5.72
C LEU A 440 -4.84 7.69 -5.00
N ALA A 441 -4.71 7.89 -3.68
CA ALA A 441 -5.72 8.60 -2.88
C ALA A 441 -5.87 10.07 -3.27
N PHE A 442 -4.81 10.73 -3.74
CA PHE A 442 -4.87 12.09 -4.25
C PHE A 442 -5.46 12.19 -5.67
N SER A 443 -5.48 11.10 -6.44
CA SER A 443 -5.95 11.08 -7.84
C SER A 443 -7.32 11.76 -8.03
N PRO A 444 -8.39 11.52 -7.23
CA PRO A 444 -9.70 12.12 -7.46
C PRO A 444 -9.77 13.63 -7.19
N ILE A 445 -8.88 14.16 -6.37
CA ILE A 445 -8.88 15.58 -5.96
C ILE A 445 -7.86 16.44 -6.72
N MET A 446 -7.07 15.84 -7.63
CA MET A 446 -6.07 16.56 -8.43
C MET A 446 -6.63 17.38 -9.60
N PRO A 447 -7.77 17.01 -10.24
CA PRO A 447 -8.40 17.88 -11.22
C PRO A 447 -8.78 19.23 -10.62
N ARG A 448 -8.60 20.32 -11.40
CA ARG A 448 -8.84 21.68 -10.96
C ARG A 448 -9.65 22.46 -11.98
N LYS A 449 -10.59 23.27 -11.52
CA LYS A 449 -11.30 24.26 -12.31
C LYS A 449 -10.49 25.55 -12.46
N THR A 450 -10.71 26.29 -13.53
CA THR A 450 -10.23 27.67 -13.68
C THR A 450 -11.07 28.64 -12.82
N LYS A 451 -10.67 29.92 -12.73
CA LYS A 451 -11.52 30.95 -12.09
C LYS A 451 -12.88 31.02 -12.76
N LYS A 452 -12.93 31.06 -14.11
CA LYS A 452 -14.16 31.03 -14.89
C LYS A 452 -14.99 29.78 -14.64
N GLY A 453 -14.33 28.59 -14.55
CA GLY A 453 -15.00 27.34 -14.23
C GLY A 453 -15.63 27.33 -12.84
N VAL A 454 -14.96 27.91 -11.84
CA VAL A 454 -15.51 28.05 -10.48
C VAL A 454 -16.69 29.02 -10.42
N GLU A 455 -16.69 30.11 -11.19
CA GLU A 455 -17.82 31.02 -11.28
C GLU A 455 -19.06 30.30 -11.84
N VAL A 456 -18.91 29.59 -12.95
CA VAL A 456 -19.99 28.80 -13.55
C VAL A 456 -20.44 27.67 -12.63
N TYR A 457 -19.53 26.98 -11.98
CA TYR A 457 -19.83 25.96 -10.97
C TYR A 457 -20.64 26.52 -9.81
N ARG A 458 -20.29 27.70 -9.32
CA ARG A 458 -21.07 28.41 -8.28
C ARG A 458 -22.47 28.71 -8.74
N ASP A 459 -22.65 29.19 -9.99
CA ASP A 459 -23.96 29.48 -10.56
C ASP A 459 -24.83 28.22 -10.74
N LEU A 460 -24.19 27.07 -11.11
CA LEU A 460 -24.84 25.74 -11.15
C LEU A 460 -25.23 25.24 -9.75
N LEU A 461 -24.40 25.48 -8.74
CA LEU A 461 -24.79 25.21 -7.36
C LEU A 461 -25.97 26.03 -6.92
N GLY A 462 -26.06 27.32 -7.33
CA GLY A 462 -27.21 28.17 -7.09
C GLY A 462 -28.49 27.65 -7.77
N LEU A 463 -28.37 27.14 -9.01
CA LEU A 463 -29.46 26.46 -9.71
C LEU A 463 -29.89 25.15 -9.04
N SER A 464 -28.90 24.32 -8.63
CA SER A 464 -29.18 23.11 -7.89
C SER A 464 -29.91 23.38 -6.58
N GLU A 465 -29.53 24.42 -5.87
CA GLU A 465 -30.17 24.84 -4.62
C GLU A 465 -31.60 25.31 -4.87
N TYR A 466 -31.86 26.05 -5.94
CA TYR A 466 -33.23 26.42 -6.36
C TYR A 466 -34.08 25.16 -6.62
N ILE A 467 -33.59 24.23 -7.43
CA ILE A 467 -34.29 22.97 -7.74
C ILE A 467 -34.59 22.19 -6.47
N ARG A 468 -33.65 22.13 -5.52
CA ARG A 468 -33.78 21.38 -4.26
C ARG A 468 -34.77 21.99 -3.28
N ARG A 469 -34.74 23.31 -3.11
CA ARG A 469 -35.57 24.03 -2.12
C ARG A 469 -36.97 24.34 -2.59
N ALA A 470 -37.25 24.20 -3.87
CA ALA A 470 -38.58 24.50 -4.42
C ALA A 470 -39.71 23.63 -3.80
N GLU A 471 -39.37 22.57 -3.01
CA GLU A 471 -40.33 21.75 -2.25
C GLU A 471 -40.84 22.44 -0.97
N VAL A 472 -40.10 23.40 -0.40
CA VAL A 472 -40.54 24.14 0.79
C VAL A 472 -41.49 25.24 0.40
N LYS A 473 -42.62 25.36 1.10
CA LYS A 473 -43.75 26.27 0.90
C LYS A 473 -43.40 27.77 0.81
N GLN A 474 -42.13 28.12 0.80
CA GLN A 474 -41.61 29.48 0.79
C GLN A 474 -40.41 29.62 -0.10
N MET A 475 -40.68 29.72 -1.34
CA MET A 475 -39.82 30.60 -2.10
C MET A 475 -40.43 31.97 -2.18
N GLU A 476 -40.46 32.69 -1.09
CA GLU A 476 -40.37 34.13 -1.01
C GLU A 476 -38.98 34.60 -1.47
N PHE A 477 -38.50 34.03 -2.58
CA PHE A 477 -37.50 34.70 -3.36
C PHE A 477 -38.28 35.74 -4.18
N HIS A 478 -38.19 36.99 -3.80
CA HIS A 478 -38.51 38.07 -4.70
C HIS A 478 -37.82 37.73 -6.03
N ASP A 479 -38.60 37.61 -7.13
CA ASP A 479 -38.14 37.26 -8.50
C ASP A 479 -38.05 35.77 -8.88
N ALA A 480 -38.53 34.79 -8.09
CA ALA A 480 -38.64 33.42 -8.57
C ALA A 480 -39.65 33.32 -9.73
N PRO A 481 -39.30 32.65 -10.86
CA PRO A 481 -40.24 32.51 -11.96
C PRO A 481 -41.44 31.65 -11.56
N GLU A 482 -42.62 32.02 -12.08
CA GLU A 482 -43.82 31.22 -11.89
C GLU A 482 -43.66 29.80 -12.46
N LYS A 483 -44.10 28.79 -11.70
CA LYS A 483 -44.04 27.40 -12.10
C LYS A 483 -45.01 27.14 -13.26
N ASN A 484 -44.48 26.79 -14.41
CA ASN A 484 -45.24 26.49 -15.61
C ASN A 484 -44.61 25.34 -16.42
N PRO A 485 -45.29 24.71 -17.39
CA PRO A 485 -44.78 23.59 -18.17
C PRO A 485 -43.46 23.87 -18.90
N LYS A 486 -43.24 25.12 -19.33
CA LYS A 486 -42.00 25.52 -20.01
C LYS A 486 -40.82 25.52 -19.06
N LEU A 487 -41.01 26.06 -17.84
CA LEU A 487 -39.98 26.04 -16.80
C LEU A 487 -39.65 24.60 -16.38
N PHE A 488 -40.68 23.75 -16.23
CA PHE A 488 -40.51 22.32 -15.92
C PHE A 488 -39.58 21.64 -16.93
N SER A 489 -39.97 21.72 -18.21
CA SER A 489 -39.19 21.08 -19.29
C SER A 489 -37.78 21.66 -19.40
N LYS A 490 -37.61 22.97 -19.30
CA LYS A 490 -36.33 23.67 -19.41
C LYS A 490 -35.31 23.20 -18.35
N LEU A 491 -35.75 22.99 -17.10
CA LEU A 491 -34.85 22.65 -16.00
C LEU A 491 -34.75 21.15 -15.70
N LEU A 492 -35.64 20.32 -16.26
CA LEU A 492 -35.64 18.87 -16.05
C LEU A 492 -34.31 18.21 -16.42
N PRO A 493 -33.66 18.51 -17.58
CA PRO A 493 -32.36 17.91 -17.91
C PRO A 493 -31.28 18.26 -16.89
N TYR A 494 -31.28 19.48 -16.36
CA TYR A 494 -30.35 19.89 -15.30
C TYR A 494 -30.67 19.20 -13.97
N ALA A 495 -31.96 19.07 -13.62
CA ALA A 495 -32.36 18.32 -12.44
C ALA A 495 -31.90 16.86 -12.51
N MET A 496 -31.91 16.25 -13.70
CA MET A 496 -31.37 14.90 -13.93
C MET A 496 -29.86 14.89 -13.75
N ALA A 497 -29.12 15.79 -14.36
CA ALA A 497 -27.67 15.89 -14.19
C ALA A 497 -27.26 16.08 -12.73
N PHE A 498 -28.06 16.80 -11.94
CA PHE A 498 -27.82 17.03 -10.50
C PHE A 498 -28.39 15.94 -9.58
N ASN A 499 -28.99 14.88 -10.13
CA ASN A 499 -29.68 13.82 -9.37
C ASN A 499 -30.85 14.35 -8.50
N LEU A 500 -31.57 15.35 -9.00
CA LEU A 500 -32.70 16.00 -8.34
C LEU A 500 -34.02 15.78 -9.06
N THR A 501 -34.10 14.83 -10.00
CA THR A 501 -35.29 14.55 -10.82
C THR A 501 -36.55 14.35 -9.99
N ARG A 502 -36.45 13.52 -8.94
CA ARG A 502 -37.60 13.22 -8.05
C ARG A 502 -38.12 14.46 -7.36
N ILE A 503 -37.24 15.30 -6.86
CA ILE A 503 -37.62 16.55 -6.18
C ILE A 503 -38.28 17.49 -7.18
N TRP A 504 -37.71 17.61 -8.38
CA TRP A 504 -38.21 18.50 -9.41
C TRP A 504 -39.58 18.08 -9.95
N THR A 505 -39.80 16.81 -10.27
CA THR A 505 -41.08 16.31 -10.78
C THR A 505 -42.21 16.44 -9.76
N LYS A 506 -41.95 16.15 -8.47
CA LYS A 506 -42.93 16.27 -7.39
C LYS A 506 -43.48 17.68 -7.23
N GLN A 507 -42.67 18.70 -7.50
CA GLN A 507 -43.08 20.11 -7.36
C GLN A 507 -44.08 20.59 -8.41
N PHE A 508 -44.21 19.84 -9.50
CA PHE A 508 -45.16 20.15 -10.58
C PHE A 508 -46.38 19.20 -10.58
N GLU A 509 -46.49 18.34 -9.58
CA GLU A 509 -47.65 17.49 -9.38
C GLU A 509 -48.89 18.37 -9.10
N GLY A 510 -49.97 18.18 -9.87
CA GLY A 510 -51.16 19.00 -9.83
C GLY A 510 -51.07 20.34 -10.60
N LEU A 511 -49.91 20.77 -11.06
CA LEU A 511 -49.72 21.96 -11.90
C LEU A 511 -49.73 21.61 -13.39
N LEU A 512 -49.22 20.44 -13.75
CA LEU A 512 -49.25 19.92 -15.11
C LEU A 512 -50.42 18.94 -15.25
N GLN A 513 -51.24 19.12 -16.27
CA GLN A 513 -52.39 18.25 -16.58
C GLN A 513 -52.01 17.18 -17.60
N GLU A 514 -51.09 17.51 -18.53
CA GLU A 514 -50.63 16.63 -19.61
C GLU A 514 -49.10 16.44 -19.56
N PRO A 515 -48.58 15.28 -20.03
CA PRO A 515 -47.16 15.11 -20.23
C PRO A 515 -46.54 16.15 -21.19
N PRO A 516 -45.26 16.48 -21.10
CA PRO A 516 -44.58 17.36 -22.06
C PRO A 516 -44.68 16.81 -23.50
N ASP A 517 -44.78 17.69 -24.50
CA ASP A 517 -44.95 17.36 -25.94
C ASP A 517 -43.85 16.44 -26.49
N TRP A 518 -42.68 16.51 -25.92
CA TRP A 518 -41.51 15.70 -26.32
C TRP A 518 -41.55 14.26 -25.77
N TYR A 519 -42.50 13.95 -24.87
CA TYR A 519 -42.64 12.62 -24.26
C TYR A 519 -44.04 12.04 -24.47
N VAL A 520 -44.12 10.79 -24.89
CA VAL A 520 -45.35 10.01 -24.99
C VAL A 520 -45.23 8.80 -24.04
N GLY A 521 -45.93 8.89 -22.93
CA GLY A 521 -45.98 7.82 -21.92
C GLY A 521 -47.22 6.94 -22.03
N ALA A 522 -47.35 5.97 -21.15
CA ALA A 522 -48.48 5.04 -21.07
C ALA A 522 -49.79 5.76 -20.60
N SER A 523 -49.71 6.90 -19.93
CA SER A 523 -50.86 7.70 -19.44
C SER A 523 -50.93 9.04 -20.15
N PRO A 524 -52.11 9.43 -20.61
CA PRO A 524 -52.34 10.78 -21.19
C PRO A 524 -52.39 11.88 -20.12
N VAL A 525 -52.53 11.52 -18.85
CA VAL A 525 -52.58 12.46 -17.71
C VAL A 525 -51.21 12.50 -17.03
N PHE A 526 -50.76 13.71 -16.72
CA PHE A 526 -49.50 13.88 -15.98
C PHE A 526 -49.66 13.50 -14.50
N HIS A 527 -48.89 12.52 -14.06
CA HIS A 527 -48.71 12.17 -12.66
C HIS A 527 -47.21 12.26 -12.33
N GLY A 528 -46.81 13.23 -11.53
CA GLY A 528 -45.40 13.52 -11.24
C GLY A 528 -44.62 12.30 -10.76
N HIS A 529 -45.23 11.44 -9.94
CA HIS A 529 -44.59 10.20 -9.49
C HIS A 529 -44.40 9.16 -10.63
N LEU A 530 -45.42 8.95 -11.45
CA LEU A 530 -45.33 8.01 -12.60
C LEU A 530 -44.32 8.53 -13.63
N PHE A 531 -44.35 9.81 -13.95
CA PHE A 531 -43.39 10.44 -14.84
C PHE A 531 -41.95 10.30 -14.30
N TYR A 532 -41.74 10.51 -13.00
CA TYR A 532 -40.45 10.27 -12.38
C TYR A 532 -40.02 8.79 -12.53
N LEU A 533 -40.89 7.82 -12.29
CA LEU A 533 -40.60 6.39 -12.48
C LEU A 533 -40.22 6.06 -13.93
N SER A 534 -40.95 6.63 -14.90
CA SER A 534 -40.62 6.46 -16.32
C SER A 534 -39.27 7.08 -16.67
N MET A 535 -38.94 8.25 -16.17
CA MET A 535 -37.62 8.89 -16.37
C MET A 535 -36.50 8.09 -15.67
N MET A 536 -36.76 7.52 -14.52
CA MET A 536 -35.81 6.64 -13.83
C MET A 536 -35.61 5.33 -14.58
N ASN A 537 -36.68 4.71 -15.09
CA ASN A 537 -36.60 3.51 -15.91
C ASN A 537 -35.83 3.76 -17.21
N LEU A 538 -36.12 4.87 -17.88
CA LEU A 538 -35.39 5.32 -19.07
C LEU A 538 -33.88 5.52 -18.74
N SER A 539 -33.55 6.22 -17.66
CA SER A 539 -32.17 6.42 -17.22
C SER A 539 -31.45 5.11 -16.95
N ASN A 540 -32.08 4.22 -16.15
CA ASN A 540 -31.53 2.89 -15.84
C ASN A 540 -31.40 2.02 -17.10
N GLY A 541 -32.38 2.11 -18.01
CA GLY A 541 -32.36 1.43 -19.29
C GLY A 541 -31.18 1.90 -20.14
N MET A 542 -31.02 3.24 -20.28
CA MET A 542 -29.87 3.83 -20.99
C MET A 542 -28.53 3.44 -20.34
N GLU A 543 -28.42 3.51 -19.01
CA GLU A 543 -27.19 3.11 -18.32
C GLU A 543 -26.80 1.67 -18.60
N ARG A 544 -27.75 0.73 -18.63
CA ARG A 544 -27.51 -0.68 -18.95
C ARG A 544 -27.14 -0.88 -20.42
N THR A 545 -27.96 -0.34 -21.32
CA THR A 545 -27.82 -0.50 -22.78
C THR A 545 -26.55 0.17 -23.28
N PHE A 546 -26.24 1.38 -22.82
CA PHE A 546 -25.09 2.16 -23.27
C PHE A 546 -23.73 1.55 -22.87
N VAL A 547 -23.66 0.76 -21.79
CA VAL A 547 -22.42 0.08 -21.33
C VAL A 547 -22.36 -1.37 -21.77
N SER A 548 -23.48 -1.94 -22.23
CA SER A 548 -23.52 -3.33 -22.65
C SER A 548 -22.52 -3.61 -23.76
N ALA A 549 -21.63 -4.58 -23.53
CA ALA A 549 -20.64 -5.05 -24.50
C ALA A 549 -20.67 -6.58 -24.57
N PRO A 550 -20.36 -7.19 -25.73
CA PRO A 550 -20.29 -8.65 -25.87
C PRO A 550 -19.32 -9.27 -24.86
N ARG A 551 -19.76 -10.33 -24.17
CA ARG A 551 -18.94 -11.01 -23.15
C ARG A 551 -17.80 -11.81 -23.78
N THR A 552 -16.56 -11.47 -23.47
CA THR A 552 -15.40 -12.33 -23.67
C THR A 552 -15.16 -13.19 -22.44
N SER A 553 -15.16 -14.52 -22.63
CA SER A 553 -14.96 -15.51 -21.55
C SER A 553 -13.48 -15.61 -21.16
N GLY A 554 -13.13 -15.29 -19.92
CA GLY A 554 -11.80 -15.48 -19.35
C GLY A 554 -11.82 -15.35 -17.83
N GLY A 555 -11.95 -16.47 -17.13
CA GLY A 555 -11.93 -16.50 -15.67
C GLY A 555 -10.59 -16.96 -15.11
N GLY A 556 -10.11 -16.30 -14.06
CA GLY A 556 -8.95 -16.71 -13.26
C GLY A 556 -9.19 -16.46 -11.77
N LYS A 557 -9.23 -17.54 -10.99
CA LYS A 557 -9.26 -17.48 -9.52
C LYS A 557 -7.86 -17.70 -8.98
N SER A 558 -7.42 -16.90 -8.02
CA SER A 558 -6.20 -17.14 -7.23
C SER A 558 -6.50 -17.14 -5.74
N ALA A 559 -6.00 -18.19 -5.06
CA ALA A 559 -6.10 -18.40 -3.62
C ALA A 559 -4.70 -18.23 -2.99
N TRP A 560 -4.62 -17.56 -1.85
CA TRP A 560 -3.42 -17.49 -1.01
C TRP A 560 -3.80 -17.79 0.43
N GLY A 561 -3.06 -18.73 1.03
CA GLY A 561 -3.13 -19.02 2.46
C GLY A 561 -1.84 -19.65 2.93
N GLY A 562 -1.39 -19.32 4.15
CA GLY A 562 -0.36 -20.03 4.88
C GLY A 562 0.44 -19.17 5.86
N GLY A 563 0.17 -19.30 7.17
CA GLY A 563 0.93 -18.75 8.27
C GLY A 563 1.67 -19.85 9.03
N ALA A 564 2.84 -19.53 9.60
CA ALA A 564 3.53 -20.37 10.57
C ALA A 564 4.17 -19.51 11.67
N SER A 565 3.97 -19.91 12.92
CA SER A 565 4.53 -19.29 14.13
C SER A 565 5.58 -20.25 14.74
N PHE A 566 6.74 -19.71 15.18
CA PHE A 566 7.73 -20.45 15.94
C PHE A 566 8.20 -19.60 17.13
N GLY A 567 8.11 -20.14 18.33
CA GLY A 567 8.68 -19.62 19.55
C GLY A 567 9.57 -20.69 20.20
N GLY A 568 10.85 -20.40 20.38
CA GLY A 568 11.84 -21.25 21.06
C GLY A 568 13.24 -20.64 20.95
N GLY A 569 14.04 -20.69 22.05
CA GLY A 569 15.43 -20.27 22.03
C GLY A 569 16.32 -21.31 21.32
N PHE A 570 17.40 -20.85 20.70
CA PHE A 570 18.33 -21.72 19.98
C PHE A 570 19.73 -21.10 19.89
N SER A 571 20.75 -21.88 19.57
CA SER A 571 22.12 -21.42 19.35
C SER A 571 22.17 -20.43 18.18
N GLY A 572 22.88 -19.30 18.35
CA GLY A 572 23.00 -18.25 17.35
C GLY A 572 21.78 -17.37 17.20
N GLY A 573 20.72 -17.52 18.04
CA GLY A 573 19.50 -16.74 17.97
C GLY A 573 19.53 -15.41 18.71
N GLY A 574 20.48 -15.20 19.61
CA GLY A 574 20.66 -14.00 20.41
C GLY A 574 21.37 -12.86 19.68
N PHE A 575 21.51 -11.73 20.38
CA PHE A 575 22.43 -10.67 19.94
C PHE A 575 23.88 -11.11 20.11
N GLY A 576 24.84 -10.38 19.54
CA GLY A 576 26.25 -10.76 19.50
C GLY A 576 26.52 -11.79 18.42
N GLY A 577 27.45 -12.71 18.65
CA GLY A 577 27.78 -13.75 17.70
C GLY A 577 28.76 -13.33 16.61
N GLY A 578 28.52 -13.77 15.40
CA GLY A 578 29.44 -13.61 14.26
C GLY A 578 30.53 -14.65 14.26
N GLY A 579 31.75 -14.29 13.95
CA GLY A 579 32.85 -15.19 13.83
C GLY A 579 34.19 -14.50 13.69
N GLY A 580 35.16 -15.24 13.21
CA GLY A 580 36.50 -14.73 12.95
C GLY A 580 37.37 -15.75 12.24
N GLY A 581 38.61 -15.39 11.99
CA GLY A 581 39.62 -16.23 11.36
C GLY A 581 40.97 -15.54 11.32
N GLY A 582 42.00 -16.28 10.88
CA GLY A 582 43.33 -15.70 10.61
C GLY A 582 43.36 -14.98 9.27
N TRP A 583 44.31 -14.05 9.12
CA TRP A 583 44.53 -13.33 7.86
C TRP A 583 46.04 -13.12 7.62
#